data_30a58b0d6bd4f0308ebd74ce6a624841
#
_entry.id   30a58b0d6bd4f0308ebd74ce6a624841
#
_cell.length_a   1.000
_cell.length_b   1.000
_cell.length_c   1.000
_cell.angle_alpha   90.00
_cell.angle_beta   90.00
_cell.angle_gamma   90.00
#
_symmetry.space_group_name_H-M   'P 1'
#
loop_
_entity.id
_entity.type
_entity.pdbx_description
1 polymer ?
#
loop_
_entity_poly.entity_id
_entity_poly.type
_entity_poly.pdbx_seq_one_letter_code
_entity_poly.pdbx_strand_id
1 'polypeptide(L)'
;VFNRINIHGGEAEELFCVPMKVKSIRKVGEHEFLLIGVYDHNAIALDGLEGDARQQAIEQIEEEKDYEGCDELPFWSNGKGVINKLRNRLYLLDSESGECKPLSPAFMNVADFDYHQPTDTVLYYGHDYEWMDDQKDDMYLCQLHGEGYIQVDLQHRYGVDAAAFAGEKVIIAASTGERYGTNENPTFFTADPQTGKLNKLCDLDPSMGSSVGSDCRHGGGIRQKAVDGAWYYSETRGFDSCIVRLDLQQGTETVVSPDKHGSVDCFDRFDGEFLYVAMRDNGLQEIYTCKEGEGEEHKLTDLNGEFLRTHSVCPLHRLSFTDSDGVEIDGWVIEPVDYNPDKTYPAILDVHGGPKTVYGEVFFHEMQLWANEGYFVFFCNPRGGDGKGNEFADIRGPRYGVLDYNDLMEFTDVVLAKYPQIDPTRVGMTGGSYGGFMANWMVGHTDRFAAVASQRSISNFISKCLTTDIGYYHNLSAVQSDPWNSPEEMWNRSPLKYADKCKTPTLFIQSDEDYRCWMADALQMFTALRMHGV
;
A
#
# COMPACT_ATOMS: atom_id res chain seq x y z
N VAL A 1 6.72 -1.23 26.69
CA VAL A 1 8.04 -1.48 27.27
C VAL A 1 9.09 -1.47 26.16
N PHE A 2 10.19 -0.73 26.37
CA PHE A 2 11.36 -0.73 25.51
C PHE A 2 12.49 -1.46 26.21
N ASN A 3 13.16 -2.32 25.46
CA ASN A 3 14.24 -3.14 25.96
C ASN A 3 15.54 -2.83 25.21
N ARG A 4 16.67 -2.92 25.91
CA ARG A 4 18.01 -2.86 25.35
C ARG A 4 18.57 -4.27 25.29
N ILE A 5 19.17 -4.63 24.15
CA ILE A 5 19.91 -5.87 23.98
C ILE A 5 21.31 -5.57 23.47
N ASN A 6 22.30 -6.29 23.99
CA ASN A 6 23.67 -6.20 23.49
C ASN A 6 23.78 -6.99 22.16
N ILE A 7 24.29 -6.37 21.11
CA ILE A 7 24.48 -7.00 19.79
C ILE A 7 25.42 -8.22 19.80
N HIS A 8 26.25 -8.36 20.84
CA HIS A 8 27.16 -9.51 21.02
C HIS A 8 26.54 -10.64 21.86
N GLY A 9 25.28 -10.55 22.21
CA GLY A 9 24.54 -11.55 22.99
C GLY A 9 24.21 -11.10 24.41
N GLY A 10 23.44 -11.92 25.12
CA GLY A 10 22.91 -11.62 26.44
C GLY A 10 21.38 -11.56 26.44
N GLU A 11 20.79 -11.31 27.57
CA GLU A 11 19.34 -11.11 27.72
C GLU A 11 18.96 -9.64 27.47
N ALA A 12 17.73 -9.41 27.05
CA ALA A 12 17.18 -8.08 26.91
C ALA A 12 16.90 -7.50 28.29
N GLU A 13 17.33 -6.26 28.54
CA GLU A 13 17.08 -5.51 29.77
C GLU A 13 16.02 -4.44 29.50
N GLU A 14 15.04 -4.32 30.39
CA GLU A 14 14.06 -3.24 30.32
C GLU A 14 14.77 -1.89 30.47
N LEU A 15 14.52 -1.01 29.51
CA LEU A 15 15.11 0.32 29.48
C LEU A 15 14.15 1.36 30.06
N PHE A 16 12.91 1.39 29.58
CA PHE A 16 11.82 2.23 30.08
C PHE A 16 10.45 1.76 29.55
N CYS A 17 9.39 2.26 30.17
CA CYS A 17 8.00 2.06 29.73
C CYS A 17 7.39 3.40 29.30
N VAL A 18 6.44 3.32 28.34
CA VAL A 18 5.60 4.45 27.92
C VAL A 18 4.13 4.04 28.11
N PRO A 19 3.27 4.89 28.69
CA PRO A 19 1.88 4.53 29.01
C PRO A 19 0.94 4.64 27.78
N MET A 20 1.47 4.39 26.58
CA MET A 20 0.69 4.44 25.34
C MET A 20 1.23 3.43 24.31
N LYS A 21 0.42 3.14 23.28
CA LYS A 21 0.86 2.35 22.12
C LYS A 21 1.77 3.21 21.25
N VAL A 22 3.04 2.81 21.09
CA VAL A 22 4.03 3.51 20.28
C VAL A 22 4.12 2.88 18.90
N LYS A 23 4.11 3.71 17.84
CA LYS A 23 4.27 3.29 16.45
C LYS A 23 5.69 3.43 15.94
N SER A 24 6.34 4.53 16.26
CA SER A 24 7.72 4.79 15.92
C SER A 24 8.42 5.53 17.04
N ILE A 25 9.73 5.34 17.14
CA ILE A 25 10.58 6.00 18.15
C ILE A 25 11.96 6.26 17.56
N ARG A 26 12.52 7.44 17.87
CA ARG A 26 13.86 7.83 17.48
C ARG A 26 14.58 8.50 18.65
N LYS A 27 15.78 8.06 18.97
CA LYS A 27 16.61 8.70 19.99
C LYS A 27 17.17 10.01 19.45
N VAL A 28 17.04 11.11 20.21
CA VAL A 28 17.48 12.46 19.84
C VAL A 28 18.43 13.08 20.85
N GLY A 29 18.46 12.60 22.09
CA GLY A 29 19.33 13.01 23.18
C GLY A 29 19.82 11.82 24.00
N GLU A 30 20.48 12.07 25.14
CA GLU A 30 20.96 11.01 26.01
C GLU A 30 19.80 10.22 26.61
N HIS A 31 18.77 10.93 27.10
CA HIS A 31 17.54 10.39 27.69
C HIS A 31 16.29 10.78 26.92
N GLU A 32 16.43 11.45 25.78
CA GLU A 32 15.33 12.02 25.00
C GLU A 32 15.04 11.24 23.75
N PHE A 33 13.75 11.03 23.49
CA PHE A 33 13.23 10.32 22.33
C PHE A 33 12.05 11.06 21.72
N LEU A 34 12.06 11.19 20.38
CA LEU A 34 10.86 11.50 19.62
C LEU A 34 10.08 10.22 19.39
N LEU A 35 8.79 10.24 19.61
CA LEU A 35 7.94 9.09 19.33
C LEU A 35 6.57 9.49 18.77
N ILE A 36 6.02 8.66 17.89
CA ILE A 36 4.61 8.69 17.51
C ILE A 36 3.86 7.73 18.41
N GLY A 37 2.99 8.27 19.27
CA GLY A 37 2.13 7.53 20.18
C GLY A 37 0.67 7.63 19.77
N VAL A 38 -0.11 6.58 19.99
CA VAL A 38 -1.56 6.59 19.75
C VAL A 38 -2.24 7.24 20.94
N TYR A 39 -3.00 8.30 20.67
CA TYR A 39 -3.82 9.00 21.63
C TYR A 39 -5.30 8.79 21.30
N ASP A 40 -6.08 8.45 22.31
CA ASP A 40 -7.53 8.28 22.21
C ASP A 40 -8.22 9.45 22.90
N HIS A 41 -8.92 10.29 22.11
CA HIS A 41 -9.68 11.42 22.64
C HIS A 41 -10.94 11.00 23.39
N ASN A 42 -11.43 9.77 23.17
CA ASN A 42 -12.60 9.22 23.87
C ASN A 42 -12.21 8.48 25.17
N ALA A 43 -10.90 8.23 25.38
CA ALA A 43 -10.46 7.50 26.56
C ALA A 43 -10.77 8.26 27.86
N ILE A 44 -11.41 7.59 28.79
CA ILE A 44 -11.63 8.10 30.14
C ILE A 44 -10.31 8.03 30.89
N ALA A 45 -9.73 9.18 31.21
CA ALA A 45 -8.47 9.26 31.93
C ALA A 45 -8.67 8.80 33.40
N LEU A 46 -7.90 7.82 33.83
CA LEU A 46 -7.87 7.35 35.22
C LEU A 46 -6.76 8.02 36.05
N ASP A 47 -5.83 8.68 35.39
CA ASP A 47 -4.69 9.33 36.02
C ASP A 47 -5.15 10.55 36.83
N GLY A 48 -4.67 10.64 38.08
CA GLY A 48 -5.05 11.69 39.02
C GLY A 48 -6.43 11.53 39.67
N LEU A 49 -7.20 10.47 39.34
CA LEU A 49 -8.44 10.13 40.01
C LEU A 49 -8.20 9.18 41.18
N GLU A 50 -8.83 9.47 42.33
CA GLU A 50 -8.77 8.66 43.54
C GLU A 50 -10.18 8.39 44.09
N GLY A 51 -10.30 7.37 44.96
CA GLY A 51 -11.54 7.05 45.69
C GLY A 51 -12.74 6.82 44.77
N ASP A 52 -13.87 7.42 45.12
CA ASP A 52 -15.16 7.24 44.43
C ASP A 52 -15.12 7.74 42.99
N ALA A 53 -14.35 8.79 42.67
CA ALA A 53 -14.24 9.31 41.30
C ALA A 53 -13.55 8.31 40.39
N ARG A 54 -12.49 7.64 40.87
CA ARG A 54 -11.81 6.59 40.10
C ARG A 54 -12.69 5.36 39.92
N GLN A 55 -13.45 4.99 40.95
CA GLN A 55 -14.37 3.86 40.85
C GLN A 55 -15.50 4.13 39.85
N GLN A 56 -16.09 5.32 39.85
CA GLN A 56 -17.10 5.73 38.87
C GLN A 56 -16.56 5.72 37.45
N ALA A 57 -15.33 6.20 37.21
CA ALA A 57 -14.69 6.16 35.88
C ALA A 57 -14.47 4.71 35.40
N ILE A 58 -14.07 3.79 36.29
CA ILE A 58 -13.92 2.36 35.98
C ILE A 58 -15.29 1.74 35.65
N GLU A 59 -16.33 2.05 36.42
CA GLU A 59 -17.69 1.56 36.13
C GLU A 59 -18.20 2.08 34.80
N GLN A 60 -17.95 3.33 34.45
CA GLN A 60 -18.30 3.91 33.16
C GLN A 60 -17.56 3.21 32.01
N ILE A 61 -16.25 2.97 32.14
CA ILE A 61 -15.47 2.21 31.13
C ILE A 61 -16.07 0.81 30.92
N GLU A 62 -16.47 0.14 32.00
CA GLU A 62 -17.06 -1.21 31.91
C GLU A 62 -18.46 -1.19 31.30
N GLU A 63 -19.27 -0.16 31.59
CA GLU A 63 -20.60 0.01 30.97
C GLU A 63 -20.51 0.35 29.46
N GLU A 64 -19.50 1.13 29.07
CA GLU A 64 -19.34 1.60 27.67
C GLU A 64 -18.57 0.62 26.79
N LYS A 65 -17.94 -0.42 27.33
CA LYS A 65 -17.06 -1.34 26.59
C LYS A 65 -17.71 -2.05 25.39
N ASP A 66 -19.05 -2.20 25.39
CA ASP A 66 -19.81 -2.84 24.32
C ASP A 66 -20.41 -1.82 23.33
N TYR A 67 -20.06 -0.53 23.48
CA TYR A 67 -20.54 0.57 22.64
C TYR A 67 -19.38 1.27 21.95
N GLU A 68 -19.58 1.62 20.69
CA GLU A 68 -18.64 2.46 19.93
C GLU A 68 -19.34 3.73 19.46
N GLY A 69 -18.82 4.87 19.83
CA GLY A 69 -19.27 6.18 19.33
C GLY A 69 -18.58 6.48 18.00
N CYS A 70 -19.35 6.73 16.94
CA CYS A 70 -18.80 7.07 15.63
C CYS A 70 -19.36 8.43 15.18
N ASP A 71 -18.51 9.47 15.21
CA ASP A 71 -18.89 10.85 14.87
C ASP A 71 -17.92 11.51 13.88
N GLU A 72 -16.99 10.74 13.30
CA GLU A 72 -16.04 11.22 12.29
C GLU A 72 -15.87 10.21 11.14
N LEU A 73 -15.21 10.66 10.07
CA LEU A 73 -14.78 9.81 8.95
C LEU A 73 -13.24 9.89 8.78
N PRO A 74 -12.58 8.73 8.64
CA PRO A 74 -13.13 7.37 8.81
C PRO A 74 -13.30 7.04 10.30
N PHE A 75 -14.38 6.34 10.66
CA PHE A 75 -14.58 5.84 12.02
C PHE A 75 -13.95 4.46 12.25
N TRP A 76 -13.60 3.74 11.20
CA TRP A 76 -12.85 2.48 11.23
C TRP A 76 -11.74 2.47 10.17
N SER A 77 -10.84 1.49 10.26
CA SER A 77 -9.74 1.31 9.32
C SER A 77 -9.43 -0.17 9.17
N ASN A 78 -9.16 -0.59 7.93
CA ASN A 78 -8.83 -1.98 7.64
C ASN A 78 -7.59 -2.44 8.43
N GLY A 79 -7.69 -3.62 9.07
CA GLY A 79 -6.66 -4.18 9.93
C GLY A 79 -6.49 -3.50 11.30
N LYS A 80 -7.32 -2.50 11.64
CA LYS A 80 -7.26 -1.80 12.95
C LYS A 80 -8.59 -1.82 13.71
N GLY A 81 -9.72 -2.05 13.03
CA GLY A 81 -11.05 -1.93 13.62
C GLY A 81 -11.50 -0.47 13.73
N VAL A 82 -12.27 -0.17 14.78
CA VAL A 82 -12.74 1.20 15.08
C VAL A 82 -11.56 2.09 15.47
N ILE A 83 -11.50 3.26 14.85
CA ILE A 83 -10.43 4.26 15.04
C ILE A 83 -10.97 5.65 15.37
N ASN A 84 -12.27 5.76 15.64
CA ASN A 84 -12.94 7.02 15.93
C ASN A 84 -12.20 7.80 17.03
N LYS A 85 -11.78 9.04 16.73
CA LYS A 85 -11.00 9.91 17.62
C LYS A 85 -9.63 9.37 18.06
N LEU A 86 -9.12 8.30 17.46
CA LEU A 86 -7.73 7.88 17.65
C LEU A 86 -6.80 8.74 16.78
N ARG A 87 -5.76 9.29 17.38
CA ARG A 87 -4.75 10.09 16.67
C ARG A 87 -3.34 9.57 16.95
N ASN A 88 -2.54 9.50 15.91
CA ASN A 88 -1.10 9.34 16.07
C ASN A 88 -0.53 10.72 16.39
N ARG A 89 -0.05 10.94 17.59
CA ARG A 89 0.51 12.23 18.00
C ARG A 89 2.02 12.12 18.17
N LEU A 90 2.72 13.19 17.82
CA LEU A 90 4.16 13.30 18.06
C LEU A 90 4.42 13.81 19.48
N TYR A 91 5.35 13.13 20.16
CA TYR A 91 5.77 13.46 21.53
C TYR A 91 7.29 13.52 21.65
N LEU A 92 7.77 14.39 22.56
CA LEU A 92 9.10 14.29 23.13
C LEU A 92 8.97 13.54 24.46
N LEU A 93 9.66 12.42 24.59
CA LEU A 93 9.76 11.61 25.79
C LEU A 93 11.11 11.87 26.47
N ASP A 94 11.08 12.17 27.75
CA ASP A 94 12.22 12.03 28.65
C ASP A 94 12.15 10.67 29.36
N SER A 95 13.12 9.81 29.11
CA SER A 95 13.13 8.43 29.63
C SER A 95 13.53 8.32 31.09
N GLU A 96 14.10 9.36 31.70
CA GLU A 96 14.41 9.39 33.15
C GLU A 96 13.18 9.78 33.98
N SER A 97 12.49 10.85 33.57
CA SER A 97 11.29 11.33 34.27
C SER A 97 10.02 10.58 33.86
N GLY A 98 10.00 9.98 32.64
CA GLY A 98 8.82 9.40 32.03
C GLY A 98 7.86 10.44 31.44
N GLU A 99 8.24 11.71 31.41
CA GLU A 99 7.40 12.78 30.87
C GLU A 99 7.29 12.65 29.34
N CYS A 100 6.04 12.72 28.83
CA CYS A 100 5.73 12.73 27.40
C CYS A 100 5.08 14.06 27.05
N LYS A 101 5.88 14.99 26.47
CA LYS A 101 5.41 16.31 26.03
C LYS A 101 4.88 16.22 24.60
N PRO A 102 3.59 16.54 24.31
CA PRO A 102 3.08 16.57 22.95
C PRO A 102 3.69 17.72 22.14
N LEU A 103 4.09 17.42 20.92
CA LEU A 103 4.64 18.40 19.96
C LEU A 103 3.65 18.74 18.84
N SER A 104 2.80 17.79 18.45
CA SER A 104 1.79 17.99 17.39
C SER A 104 0.46 18.52 17.95
N PRO A 105 -0.37 19.19 17.11
CA PRO A 105 -1.76 19.53 17.46
C PRO A 105 -2.57 18.34 17.95
N ALA A 106 -3.61 18.61 18.73
CA ALA A 106 -4.37 17.55 19.41
C ALA A 106 -5.07 16.60 18.42
N PHE A 107 -5.68 17.13 17.37
CA PHE A 107 -6.45 16.36 16.40
C PHE A 107 -5.65 15.97 15.15
N MET A 108 -4.38 16.33 15.11
CA MET A 108 -3.50 15.93 14.02
C MET A 108 -3.14 14.44 14.12
N ASN A 109 -3.41 13.72 13.05
CA ASN A 109 -2.99 12.33 12.86
C ASN A 109 -1.64 12.33 12.13
N VAL A 110 -0.54 12.39 12.88
CA VAL A 110 0.83 12.48 12.34
C VAL A 110 1.15 11.22 11.54
N ALA A 111 1.55 11.41 10.30
CA ALA A 111 1.97 10.35 9.39
C ALA A 111 3.42 9.93 9.66
N ASP A 112 4.34 10.91 9.70
CA ASP A 112 5.77 10.67 9.93
C ASP A 112 6.46 11.93 10.45
N PHE A 113 7.71 11.78 10.88
CA PHE A 113 8.57 12.87 11.33
C PHE A 113 10.04 12.63 10.97
N ASP A 114 10.81 13.71 10.89
CA ASP A 114 12.26 13.67 10.80
C ASP A 114 12.89 14.68 11.76
N TYR A 115 14.15 14.46 12.13
CA TYR A 115 14.90 15.31 13.06
C TYR A 115 16.28 15.69 12.50
N HIS A 116 16.50 16.98 12.39
CA HIS A 116 17.78 17.56 11.98
C HIS A 116 18.58 18.04 13.20
N GLN A 117 19.46 17.17 13.66
CA GLN A 117 20.29 17.40 14.86
C GLN A 117 21.10 18.72 14.81
N PRO A 118 21.74 19.12 13.67
CA PRO A 118 22.56 20.33 13.63
C PRO A 118 21.79 21.64 13.93
N THR A 119 20.50 21.70 13.60
CA THR A 119 19.64 22.87 13.85
C THR A 119 18.62 22.61 14.96
N ASP A 120 18.65 21.46 15.60
CA ASP A 120 17.69 21.05 16.64
C ASP A 120 16.23 21.20 16.19
N THR A 121 15.96 20.85 14.94
CA THR A 121 14.64 21.05 14.31
C THR A 121 13.97 19.71 14.02
N VAL A 122 12.69 19.61 14.39
CA VAL A 122 11.81 18.49 14.07
C VAL A 122 10.89 18.91 12.92
N LEU A 123 10.86 18.08 11.88
CA LEU A 123 9.86 18.10 10.82
C LEU A 123 8.80 17.04 11.14
N TYR A 124 7.51 17.37 11.02
CA TYR A 124 6.43 16.39 11.05
C TYR A 124 5.27 16.84 10.16
N TYR A 125 4.50 15.86 9.68
CA TYR A 125 3.34 16.11 8.83
C TYR A 125 2.25 15.06 9.05
N GLY A 126 1.04 15.39 8.63
CA GLY A 126 -0.14 14.53 8.74
C GLY A 126 -1.43 15.29 8.56
N HIS A 127 -2.55 14.59 8.72
CA HIS A 127 -3.88 15.14 8.54
C HIS A 127 -4.41 15.70 9.87
N ASP A 128 -4.80 16.97 9.90
CA ASP A 128 -5.44 17.60 11.07
C ASP A 128 -6.95 17.75 10.81
N TYR A 129 -7.75 16.94 11.49
CA TYR A 129 -9.21 16.90 11.30
C TYR A 129 -9.96 16.51 12.58
N GLU A 130 -11.21 17.02 12.71
CA GLU A 130 -12.09 16.73 13.84
C GLU A 130 -13.35 15.92 13.48
N TRP A 131 -13.80 15.98 12.22
CA TRP A 131 -15.03 15.32 11.77
C TRP A 131 -14.89 14.51 10.47
N MET A 132 -13.97 14.90 9.59
CA MET A 132 -13.70 14.19 8.34
C MET A 132 -12.27 14.44 7.88
N ASP A 133 -11.55 13.37 7.61
CA ASP A 133 -10.23 13.41 7.00
C ASP A 133 -10.37 13.68 5.49
N ASP A 134 -9.94 14.84 5.03
CA ASP A 134 -9.98 15.24 3.62
C ASP A 134 -8.74 14.82 2.82
N GLN A 135 -7.85 14.04 3.43
CA GLN A 135 -6.63 13.50 2.82
C GLN A 135 -5.63 14.61 2.42
N LYS A 136 -5.64 15.73 3.14
CA LYS A 136 -4.68 16.82 2.96
C LYS A 136 -3.81 16.97 4.19
N ASP A 137 -2.50 17.08 3.96
CA ASP A 137 -1.54 17.19 5.03
C ASP A 137 -1.27 18.66 5.40
N ASP A 138 -1.09 18.86 6.70
CA ASP A 138 -0.38 19.99 7.25
C ASP A 138 1.03 19.55 7.66
N MET A 139 2.01 20.44 7.48
CA MET A 139 3.41 20.15 7.79
C MET A 139 4.02 21.26 8.63
N TYR A 140 4.78 20.87 9.64
CA TYR A 140 5.38 21.79 10.60
C TYR A 140 6.86 21.51 10.82
N LEU A 141 7.58 22.59 11.09
CA LEU A 141 8.95 22.60 11.58
C LEU A 141 8.96 23.24 12.97
N CYS A 142 9.42 22.55 13.98
CA CYS A 142 9.53 23.10 15.33
C CYS A 142 10.94 22.89 15.92
N GLN A 143 11.37 23.83 16.74
CA GLN A 143 12.60 23.66 17.53
C GLN A 143 12.32 22.69 18.66
N LEU A 144 13.15 21.62 18.79
CA LEU A 144 12.94 20.60 19.81
C LEU A 144 13.07 21.17 21.22
N HIS A 145 14.13 22.00 21.46
CA HIS A 145 14.44 22.64 22.74
C HIS A 145 14.23 24.15 22.72
N GLY A 146 13.38 24.64 21.80
CA GLY A 146 13.09 26.06 21.64
C GLY A 146 11.60 26.40 21.68
N GLU A 147 11.32 27.65 21.39
CA GLU A 147 9.96 28.15 21.22
C GLU A 147 9.70 28.45 19.74
N GLY A 148 8.46 28.22 19.31
CA GLY A 148 7.99 28.52 17.97
C GLY A 148 7.98 27.33 17.02
N TYR A 149 7.14 27.51 16.00
CA TYR A 149 7.01 26.57 14.89
C TYR A 149 6.82 27.36 13.59
N ILE A 150 7.16 26.73 12.49
CA ILE A 150 6.94 27.24 11.13
C ILE A 150 6.05 26.23 10.43
N GLN A 151 4.92 26.67 9.91
CA GLN A 151 4.09 25.87 9.03
C GLN A 151 4.64 25.96 7.61
N VAL A 152 4.85 24.80 6.98
CA VAL A 152 5.20 24.75 5.56
C VAL A 152 3.97 25.08 4.72
N ASP A 153 4.12 25.94 3.72
CA ASP A 153 3.02 26.49 2.90
C ASP A 153 2.51 25.44 1.89
N LEU A 154 1.89 24.38 2.38
CA LEU A 154 1.17 23.39 1.57
C LEU A 154 -0.20 23.89 1.11
N GLN A 155 -0.69 25.05 1.59
CA GLN A 155 -1.98 25.66 1.26
C GLN A 155 -3.17 24.70 1.47
N HIS A 156 -3.02 23.68 2.31
CA HIS A 156 -4.00 22.61 2.54
C HIS A 156 -4.50 21.95 1.23
N ARG A 157 -3.57 21.71 0.29
CA ARG A 157 -3.87 21.17 -1.05
C ARG A 157 -3.18 19.85 -1.36
N TYR A 158 -2.12 19.53 -0.63
CA TYR A 158 -1.29 18.38 -0.92
C TYR A 158 -1.51 17.25 0.07
N GLY A 159 -1.55 16.01 -0.45
CA GLY A 159 -1.21 14.82 0.32
C GLY A 159 0.29 14.58 0.19
N VAL A 160 0.97 14.32 1.30
CA VAL A 160 2.42 14.13 1.38
C VAL A 160 2.74 12.64 1.44
N ASP A 161 3.40 12.11 0.41
CA ASP A 161 3.85 10.72 0.39
C ASP A 161 5.10 10.52 1.25
N ALA A 162 5.97 11.54 1.28
CA ALA A 162 7.21 11.49 2.06
C ALA A 162 7.83 12.88 2.25
N ALA A 163 8.50 13.09 3.37
CA ALA A 163 9.32 14.27 3.60
C ALA A 163 10.52 13.95 4.51
N ALA A 164 11.65 14.63 4.29
CA ALA A 164 12.85 14.47 5.10
C ALA A 164 13.75 15.71 5.04
N PHE A 165 14.65 15.84 6.01
CA PHE A 165 15.75 16.79 5.90
C PHE A 165 16.82 16.30 4.92
N ALA A 166 17.21 17.15 3.99
CA ALA A 166 18.30 16.95 3.06
C ALA A 166 19.34 18.08 3.22
N GLY A 167 20.24 17.91 4.16
CA GLY A 167 21.09 18.98 4.64
C GLY A 167 20.26 20.08 5.32
N GLU A 168 20.42 21.33 4.88
CA GLU A 168 19.68 22.47 5.45
C GLU A 168 18.29 22.70 4.82
N LYS A 169 17.87 21.85 3.88
CA LYS A 169 16.55 21.96 3.23
C LYS A 169 15.66 20.79 3.64
N VAL A 170 14.36 21.00 3.52
CA VAL A 170 13.36 19.94 3.56
C VAL A 170 13.03 19.53 2.13
N ILE A 171 13.11 18.24 1.83
CA ILE A 171 12.63 17.65 0.59
C ILE A 171 11.26 17.02 0.84
N ILE A 172 10.34 17.16 -0.12
CA ILE A 172 8.95 16.72 0.00
C ILE A 172 8.54 16.07 -1.32
N ALA A 173 7.94 14.89 -1.22
CA ALA A 173 7.19 14.26 -2.30
C ALA A 173 5.70 14.40 -1.98
N ALA A 174 4.94 15.05 -2.84
CA ALA A 174 3.53 15.34 -2.58
C ALA A 174 2.74 15.49 -3.87
N SER A 175 1.45 15.16 -3.82
CA SER A 175 0.52 15.35 -4.92
C SER A 175 -0.74 16.10 -4.47
N THR A 176 -1.41 16.77 -5.40
CA THR A 176 -2.72 17.39 -5.13
C THR A 176 -3.86 16.42 -5.37
N GLY A 177 -3.63 15.35 -6.14
CA GLY A 177 -4.66 14.44 -6.61
C GLY A 177 -5.63 15.05 -7.63
N GLU A 178 -5.39 16.28 -8.11
CA GLU A 178 -6.31 16.99 -9.00
C GLU A 178 -6.34 16.39 -10.41
N ARG A 179 -5.18 15.93 -10.93
CA ARG A 179 -5.08 15.43 -12.31
C ARG A 179 -5.45 13.96 -12.42
N TYR A 180 -4.93 13.11 -11.54
CA TYR A 180 -5.06 11.66 -11.62
C TYR A 180 -5.73 11.03 -10.38
N GLY A 181 -6.28 11.85 -9.49
CA GLY A 181 -7.03 11.41 -8.30
C GLY A 181 -6.14 10.96 -7.16
N THR A 182 -6.70 10.15 -6.28
CA THR A 182 -6.05 9.70 -5.04
C THR A 182 -4.79 8.85 -5.25
N ASN A 183 -4.57 8.34 -6.46
CA ASN A 183 -3.41 7.53 -6.82
C ASN A 183 -2.39 8.31 -7.68
N GLU A 184 -2.48 9.65 -7.73
CA GLU A 184 -1.54 10.48 -8.47
C GLU A 184 -0.11 10.34 -7.91
N ASN A 185 0.86 10.04 -8.78
CA ASN A 185 2.26 10.03 -8.38
C ASN A 185 2.71 11.41 -7.89
N PRO A 186 3.59 11.49 -6.89
CA PRO A 186 3.99 12.76 -6.32
C PRO A 186 4.90 13.57 -7.25
N THR A 187 4.90 14.86 -7.01
CA THR A 187 5.88 15.83 -7.51
C THR A 187 6.85 16.15 -6.38
N PHE A 188 8.10 16.44 -6.71
CA PHE A 188 9.11 16.80 -5.73
C PHE A 188 9.18 18.31 -5.50
N PHE A 189 9.27 18.67 -4.22
CA PHE A 189 9.41 20.04 -3.74
C PHE A 189 10.55 20.13 -2.73
N THR A 190 11.01 21.37 -2.51
CA THR A 190 11.82 21.73 -1.35
C THR A 190 11.10 22.78 -0.54
N ALA A 191 11.24 22.75 0.78
CA ALA A 191 10.80 23.82 1.65
C ALA A 191 11.99 24.50 2.34
N ASP A 192 11.90 25.81 2.45
CA ASP A 192 12.84 26.61 3.22
C ASP A 192 12.50 26.46 4.72
N PRO A 193 13.41 25.93 5.56
CA PRO A 193 13.11 25.65 6.95
C PRO A 193 12.97 26.90 7.84
N GLN A 194 13.32 28.08 7.34
CA GLN A 194 13.17 29.34 8.08
C GLN A 194 11.85 30.06 7.77
N THR A 195 11.33 29.86 6.57
CA THR A 195 10.14 30.58 6.09
C THR A 195 8.95 29.68 5.79
N GLY A 196 9.13 28.37 5.71
CA GLY A 196 8.11 27.41 5.29
C GLY A 196 7.76 27.47 3.81
N LYS A 197 8.46 28.30 3.02
CA LYS A 197 8.14 28.51 1.60
C LYS A 197 8.41 27.24 0.79
N LEU A 198 7.38 26.76 0.09
CA LEU A 198 7.45 25.64 -0.81
C LEU A 198 7.97 26.06 -2.19
N ASN A 199 8.92 25.31 -2.75
CA ASN A 199 9.43 25.51 -4.09
C ASN A 199 9.45 24.17 -4.84
N LYS A 200 8.87 24.13 -6.05
CA LYS A 200 8.91 22.96 -6.91
C LYS A 200 10.36 22.67 -7.31
N LEU A 201 10.82 21.44 -7.09
CA LEU A 201 12.17 21.00 -7.44
C LEU A 201 12.21 20.51 -8.89
N CYS A 202 11.34 19.57 -9.25
CA CYS A 202 11.28 18.98 -10.57
C CYS A 202 9.88 18.42 -10.85
N ASP A 203 9.64 18.10 -12.13
CA ASP A 203 8.39 17.51 -12.61
C ASP A 203 8.73 16.13 -13.18
N LEU A 204 8.76 15.16 -12.30
CA LEU A 204 8.94 13.76 -12.60
C LEU A 204 7.61 13.03 -12.32
N ASP A 205 7.51 11.79 -12.76
CA ASP A 205 6.33 10.93 -12.55
C ASP A 205 6.76 9.63 -11.82
N PRO A 206 7.33 9.72 -10.60
CA PRO A 206 7.87 8.58 -9.89
C PRO A 206 6.78 7.77 -9.21
N SER A 207 6.76 6.47 -9.41
CA SER A 207 5.98 5.56 -8.59
C SER A 207 6.77 5.19 -7.33
N MET A 208 6.76 6.06 -6.32
CA MET A 208 7.53 5.88 -5.09
C MET A 208 7.09 4.63 -4.32
N GLY A 209 8.06 3.88 -3.81
CA GLY A 209 7.84 2.62 -3.11
C GLY A 209 7.95 1.40 -4.01
N SER A 210 7.71 0.20 -3.44
CA SER A 210 7.60 -1.04 -4.20
C SER A 210 6.15 -1.51 -4.19
N SER A 211 5.48 -1.43 -5.32
CA SER A 211 4.12 -1.95 -5.54
C SER A 211 4.13 -3.35 -6.16
N VAL A 212 5.31 -3.96 -6.35
CA VAL A 212 5.44 -5.34 -6.85
C VAL A 212 4.79 -6.31 -5.86
N GLY A 213 3.71 -6.97 -6.26
CA GLY A 213 2.91 -7.85 -5.40
C GLY A 213 3.58 -9.18 -5.11
N SER A 214 3.47 -9.64 -3.86
CA SER A 214 3.78 -11.01 -3.43
C SER A 214 2.99 -11.31 -2.16
N ASP A 215 2.47 -12.52 -2.04
CA ASP A 215 1.82 -13.03 -0.83
C ASP A 215 2.83 -13.58 0.21
N CYS A 216 4.12 -13.61 -0.15
CA CYS A 216 5.23 -14.06 0.69
C CYS A 216 6.14 -12.93 1.18
N ARG A 217 5.81 -11.67 0.90
CA ARG A 217 6.56 -10.54 1.42
C ARG A 217 6.37 -10.42 2.93
N HIS A 218 7.47 -10.34 3.67
CA HIS A 218 7.45 -10.22 5.11
C HIS A 218 8.15 -8.95 5.58
N GLY A 219 7.52 -8.26 6.55
CA GLY A 219 8.08 -7.08 7.17
C GLY A 219 7.99 -5.82 6.29
N GLY A 220 8.58 -4.77 6.80
CA GLY A 220 8.75 -3.47 6.15
C GLY A 220 10.06 -2.86 6.65
N GLY A 221 10.47 -1.76 6.05
CA GLY A 221 11.71 -1.09 6.41
C GLY A 221 11.79 0.30 5.80
N ILE A 222 12.95 0.91 5.91
CA ILE A 222 13.24 2.20 5.33
C ILE A 222 13.18 2.09 3.81
N ARG A 223 12.41 2.95 3.19
CA ARG A 223 12.23 3.00 1.73
C ARG A 223 12.73 4.30 1.13
N GLN A 224 13.27 5.18 1.97
CA GLN A 224 13.82 6.46 1.57
C GLN A 224 14.92 6.91 2.52
N LYS A 225 15.91 7.63 2.02
CA LYS A 225 17.00 8.20 2.81
C LYS A 225 17.57 9.43 2.13
N ALA A 226 17.58 10.56 2.85
CA ALA A 226 18.25 11.77 2.39
C ALA A 226 19.66 11.82 2.96
N VAL A 227 20.68 11.88 2.10
CA VAL A 227 22.11 11.90 2.48
C VAL A 227 22.94 12.46 1.33
N ASP A 228 24.05 13.13 1.65
CA ASP A 228 25.04 13.61 0.68
C ASP A 228 24.45 14.51 -0.44
N GLY A 229 23.44 15.34 -0.10
CA GLY A 229 22.79 16.25 -1.05
C GLY A 229 21.88 15.56 -2.08
N ALA A 230 21.52 14.31 -1.84
CA ALA A 230 20.60 13.53 -2.65
C ALA A 230 19.50 12.90 -1.80
N TRP A 231 18.41 12.52 -2.43
CA TRP A 231 17.36 11.70 -1.83
C TRP A 231 17.30 10.35 -2.54
N TYR A 232 17.46 9.30 -1.78
CA TYR A 232 17.36 7.92 -2.25
C TYR A 232 16.00 7.38 -1.84
N TYR A 233 15.32 6.71 -2.76
CA TYR A 233 14.04 6.06 -2.49
C TYR A 233 13.85 4.81 -3.35
N SER A 234 13.02 3.88 -2.89
CA SER A 234 12.56 2.78 -3.74
C SER A 234 11.50 3.29 -4.70
N GLU A 235 11.52 2.79 -5.92
CA GLU A 235 10.56 3.13 -6.98
C GLU A 235 10.15 1.89 -7.74
N THR A 236 8.86 1.81 -8.10
CA THR A 236 8.35 0.82 -9.04
C THR A 236 8.51 1.35 -10.47
N ARG A 237 9.24 0.61 -11.31
CA ARG A 237 9.43 0.90 -12.74
C ARG A 237 9.06 -0.31 -13.59
N GLY A 238 8.04 -0.15 -14.45
CA GLY A 238 7.47 -1.29 -15.16
C GLY A 238 6.88 -2.29 -14.17
N PHE A 239 7.47 -3.46 -14.07
CA PHE A 239 7.05 -4.54 -13.16
C PHE A 239 8.12 -4.88 -12.09
N ASP A 240 9.15 -4.08 -12.01
CA ASP A 240 10.24 -4.23 -11.04
C ASP A 240 10.26 -3.08 -10.04
N SER A 241 10.95 -3.25 -8.94
CA SER A 241 11.31 -2.11 -8.09
C SER A 241 12.81 -1.99 -7.88
N CYS A 242 13.28 -0.76 -7.83
CA CYS A 242 14.70 -0.39 -7.78
C CYS A 242 14.96 0.71 -6.75
N ILE A 243 16.24 1.01 -6.49
CA ILE A 243 16.64 2.18 -5.71
C ILE A 243 17.00 3.30 -6.68
N VAL A 244 16.40 4.46 -6.47
CA VAL A 244 16.61 5.68 -7.27
C VAL A 244 17.28 6.74 -6.40
N ARG A 245 18.21 7.47 -7.00
CA ARG A 245 18.85 8.67 -6.46
C ARG A 245 18.28 9.90 -7.17
N LEU A 246 17.65 10.79 -6.43
CA LEU A 246 17.26 12.13 -6.87
C LEU A 246 18.35 13.13 -6.49
N ASP A 247 18.95 13.79 -7.47
CA ASP A 247 19.87 14.88 -7.26
C ASP A 247 19.12 16.16 -6.90
N LEU A 248 19.35 16.70 -5.70
CA LEU A 248 18.59 17.84 -5.18
C LEU A 248 19.04 19.19 -5.73
N GLN A 249 20.12 19.22 -6.51
CA GLN A 249 20.57 20.44 -7.21
C GLN A 249 20.06 20.48 -8.65
N GLN A 250 20.09 19.31 -9.31
CA GLN A 250 19.73 19.19 -10.72
C GLN A 250 18.26 18.80 -10.93
N GLY A 251 17.60 18.20 -9.92
CA GLY A 251 16.24 17.67 -10.05
C GLY A 251 16.15 16.48 -11.01
N THR A 252 17.23 15.69 -11.10
CA THR A 252 17.33 14.53 -12.00
C THR A 252 17.42 13.23 -11.22
N GLU A 253 16.79 12.18 -11.75
CA GLU A 253 16.82 10.83 -11.20
C GLU A 253 17.86 9.95 -11.88
N THR A 254 18.40 9.02 -11.10
CA THR A 254 19.28 7.96 -11.61
C THR A 254 18.99 6.68 -10.83
N VAL A 255 18.77 5.57 -11.51
CA VAL A 255 18.72 4.24 -10.88
C VAL A 255 20.12 3.88 -10.40
N VAL A 256 20.24 3.52 -9.14
CA VAL A 256 21.54 3.25 -8.48
C VAL A 256 21.66 1.81 -7.98
N SER A 257 20.57 1.05 -7.91
CA SER A 257 20.61 -0.40 -7.72
C SER A 257 20.93 -1.11 -9.02
N PRO A 258 21.45 -2.36 -8.97
CA PRO A 258 21.66 -3.18 -10.15
C PRO A 258 20.39 -3.37 -10.99
N ASP A 259 20.53 -3.45 -12.31
CA ASP A 259 19.46 -3.75 -13.26
C ASP A 259 19.10 -5.23 -13.15
N LYS A 260 18.16 -5.55 -12.28
CA LYS A 260 17.68 -6.90 -11.96
C LYS A 260 16.17 -6.94 -11.82
N HIS A 261 15.57 -7.98 -12.37
CA HIS A 261 14.15 -8.23 -12.18
C HIS A 261 13.83 -8.61 -10.73
N GLY A 262 12.62 -8.25 -10.30
CA GLY A 262 12.09 -8.52 -8.99
C GLY A 262 11.79 -7.27 -8.16
N SER A 263 11.92 -7.37 -6.83
CA SER A 263 11.58 -6.25 -5.95
C SER A 263 12.76 -5.82 -5.07
N VAL A 264 12.82 -4.54 -4.75
CA VAL A 264 13.56 -3.99 -3.61
C VAL A 264 12.52 -3.53 -2.60
N ASP A 265 12.44 -4.20 -1.46
CA ASP A 265 11.36 -4.01 -0.49
C ASP A 265 11.69 -2.95 0.57
N CYS A 266 12.95 -2.88 0.97
CA CYS A 266 13.51 -1.84 1.83
C CYS A 266 15.03 -1.81 1.67
N PHE A 267 15.65 -0.69 2.04
CA PHE A 267 17.09 -0.54 1.96
C PHE A 267 17.63 0.40 3.04
N ASP A 268 18.93 0.30 3.30
CA ASP A 268 19.73 1.33 3.96
C ASP A 268 20.99 1.62 3.14
N ARG A 269 21.59 2.79 3.34
CA ARG A 269 22.81 3.22 2.64
C ARG A 269 23.80 3.78 3.64
N PHE A 270 25.04 3.28 3.57
CA PHE A 270 26.17 3.77 4.35
C PHE A 270 27.42 3.79 3.48
N ASP A 271 28.12 4.91 3.45
CA ASP A 271 29.42 5.09 2.74
C ASP A 271 29.42 4.61 1.28
N GLY A 272 28.32 4.93 0.54
CA GLY A 272 28.19 4.55 -0.88
C GLY A 272 27.83 3.08 -1.11
N GLU A 273 27.56 2.32 -0.07
CA GLU A 273 27.09 0.93 -0.15
C GLU A 273 25.64 0.82 0.30
N PHE A 274 24.84 0.04 -0.44
CA PHE A 274 23.47 -0.30 -0.10
C PHE A 274 23.40 -1.67 0.54
N LEU A 275 22.59 -1.79 1.59
CA LEU A 275 22.09 -3.04 2.15
C LEU A 275 20.58 -3.05 1.94
N TYR A 276 20.05 -4.09 1.33
CA TYR A 276 18.63 -4.13 0.99
C TYR A 276 18.02 -5.53 1.03
N VAL A 277 16.71 -5.59 1.27
CA VAL A 277 15.91 -6.80 1.16
C VAL A 277 15.26 -6.80 -0.22
N ALA A 278 15.39 -7.92 -0.93
CA ALA A 278 14.88 -8.07 -2.28
C ALA A 278 14.39 -9.49 -2.55
N MET A 279 13.46 -9.61 -3.50
CA MET A 279 13.11 -10.86 -4.16
C MET A 279 13.73 -10.87 -5.55
N ARG A 280 14.38 -11.96 -5.92
CA ARG A 280 15.08 -12.14 -7.21
C ARG A 280 14.77 -13.50 -7.82
N ASP A 281 14.75 -13.57 -9.15
CA ASP A 281 14.71 -14.84 -9.89
C ASP A 281 13.50 -15.74 -9.52
N ASN A 282 12.31 -15.17 -9.37
CA ASN A 282 11.11 -15.85 -8.88
C ASN A 282 11.34 -16.53 -7.51
N GLY A 283 12.24 -15.95 -6.70
CA GLY A 283 12.58 -16.42 -5.35
C GLY A 283 11.95 -15.56 -4.26
N LEU A 284 12.19 -16.00 -3.03
CA LEU A 284 11.74 -15.34 -1.80
C LEU A 284 12.74 -14.25 -1.36
N GLN A 285 12.35 -13.48 -0.33
CA GLN A 285 13.17 -12.39 0.20
C GLN A 285 14.49 -12.89 0.77
N GLU A 286 15.56 -12.21 0.35
CA GLU A 286 16.92 -12.38 0.88
C GLU A 286 17.56 -11.00 1.07
N ILE A 287 18.67 -10.95 1.81
CA ILE A 287 19.46 -9.73 2.01
C ILE A 287 20.57 -9.67 0.96
N TYR A 288 20.69 -8.51 0.35
CA TYR A 288 21.69 -8.20 -0.68
C TYR A 288 22.48 -6.95 -0.33
N THR A 289 23.66 -6.82 -0.91
CA THR A 289 24.44 -5.58 -0.91
C THR A 289 24.95 -5.27 -2.31
N CYS A 290 25.07 -3.96 -2.60
CA CYS A 290 25.74 -3.46 -3.80
C CYS A 290 26.36 -2.08 -3.49
N LYS A 291 27.39 -1.71 -4.26
CA LYS A 291 27.90 -0.35 -4.23
C LYS A 291 27.18 0.52 -5.24
N GLU A 292 27.02 1.79 -4.89
CA GLU A 292 26.37 2.77 -5.74
C GLU A 292 27.04 2.86 -7.10
N GLY A 293 26.28 2.65 -8.17
CA GLY A 293 26.76 2.69 -9.54
C GLY A 293 27.56 1.46 -10.01
N GLU A 294 27.79 0.48 -9.15
CA GLU A 294 28.31 -0.83 -9.55
C GLU A 294 27.12 -1.74 -9.95
N GLY A 295 27.16 -2.33 -11.14
CA GLY A 295 26.08 -3.18 -11.69
C GLY A 295 26.00 -4.58 -11.06
N GLU A 296 26.76 -4.86 -10.00
CA GLU A 296 26.82 -6.16 -9.33
C GLU A 296 26.16 -6.09 -7.95
N GLU A 297 25.34 -7.11 -7.64
CA GLU A 297 24.80 -7.32 -6.30
C GLU A 297 25.34 -8.62 -5.70
N HIS A 298 25.51 -8.64 -4.39
CA HIS A 298 25.94 -9.79 -3.65
C HIS A 298 24.86 -10.25 -2.68
N LYS A 299 24.39 -11.48 -2.83
CA LYS A 299 23.46 -12.12 -1.91
C LYS A 299 24.19 -12.47 -0.62
N LEU A 300 23.73 -11.93 0.52
CA LEU A 300 24.35 -12.13 1.84
C LEU A 300 23.75 -13.29 2.62
N THR A 301 22.50 -13.71 2.31
CA THR A 301 21.77 -14.72 3.07
C THR A 301 21.27 -15.84 2.17
N ASP A 302 20.97 -16.99 2.76
CA ASP A 302 20.29 -18.13 2.12
C ASP A 302 19.17 -18.62 3.05
N LEU A 303 18.29 -17.69 3.46
CA LEU A 303 17.22 -17.97 4.44
C LEU A 303 16.19 -18.95 3.89
N ASN A 304 15.97 -18.92 2.58
CA ASN A 304 14.97 -19.74 1.89
C ASN A 304 15.55 -20.92 1.10
N GLY A 305 16.87 -21.12 1.14
CA GLY A 305 17.53 -22.12 0.32
C GLY A 305 17.09 -23.56 0.60
N GLU A 306 16.77 -23.92 1.85
CA GLU A 306 16.25 -25.24 2.17
C GLU A 306 14.86 -25.47 1.57
N PHE A 307 13.98 -24.48 1.68
CA PHE A 307 12.64 -24.53 1.08
C PHE A 307 12.73 -24.72 -0.44
N LEU A 308 13.50 -23.87 -1.10
CA LEU A 308 13.65 -23.89 -2.57
C LEU A 308 14.32 -25.17 -3.11
N ARG A 309 15.12 -25.87 -2.29
CA ARG A 309 15.70 -27.18 -2.66
C ARG A 309 14.76 -28.35 -2.47
N THR A 310 13.77 -28.22 -1.59
CA THR A 310 12.86 -29.31 -1.20
C THR A 310 11.48 -29.21 -1.82
N HIS A 311 11.15 -28.06 -2.42
CA HIS A 311 9.86 -27.81 -3.07
C HIS A 311 10.06 -27.46 -4.55
N SER A 312 9.11 -27.83 -5.39
CA SER A 312 9.13 -27.47 -6.80
C SER A 312 8.62 -26.04 -7.00
N VAL A 313 9.46 -25.18 -7.56
CA VAL A 313 9.07 -23.86 -8.04
C VAL A 313 8.87 -23.94 -9.54
N CYS A 314 7.63 -23.78 -10.00
CA CYS A 314 7.27 -23.86 -11.40
C CYS A 314 7.84 -22.66 -12.17
N PRO A 315 8.33 -22.85 -13.43
CA PRO A 315 8.91 -21.79 -14.22
C PRO A 315 7.92 -20.68 -14.54
N LEU A 316 8.38 -19.43 -14.41
CA LEU A 316 7.67 -18.23 -14.82
C LEU A 316 8.15 -17.81 -16.21
N HIS A 317 7.23 -17.66 -17.16
CA HIS A 317 7.51 -17.27 -18.52
C HIS A 317 6.87 -15.93 -18.83
N ARG A 318 7.67 -14.93 -19.21
CA ARG A 318 7.15 -13.63 -19.61
C ARG A 318 6.46 -13.73 -20.98
N LEU A 319 5.30 -13.13 -21.09
CA LEU A 319 4.46 -13.08 -22.27
C LEU A 319 3.79 -11.71 -22.36
N SER A 320 4.55 -10.67 -22.72
CA SER A 320 4.00 -9.34 -22.98
C SER A 320 3.36 -9.28 -24.37
N PHE A 321 2.39 -8.40 -24.55
CA PHE A 321 1.74 -8.18 -25.83
C PHE A 321 1.35 -6.70 -25.99
N THR A 322 1.06 -6.31 -27.23
CA THR A 322 0.45 -4.99 -27.52
C THR A 322 -1.04 -5.19 -27.71
N ASP A 323 -1.84 -4.45 -26.95
CA ASP A 323 -3.30 -4.52 -27.03
C ASP A 323 -3.85 -3.87 -28.32
N SER A 324 -5.17 -3.95 -28.51
CA SER A 324 -5.84 -3.36 -29.67
C SER A 324 -5.76 -1.82 -29.72
N ASP A 325 -5.47 -1.16 -28.63
CA ASP A 325 -5.27 0.29 -28.52
C ASP A 325 -3.80 0.71 -28.77
N GLY A 326 -2.89 -0.27 -28.95
CA GLY A 326 -1.46 -0.04 -29.17
C GLY A 326 -0.65 0.12 -27.89
N VAL A 327 -1.21 -0.28 -26.74
CA VAL A 327 -0.55 -0.22 -25.42
C VAL A 327 0.18 -1.54 -25.13
N GLU A 328 1.42 -1.44 -24.64
CA GLU A 328 2.17 -2.62 -24.22
C GLU A 328 1.74 -3.06 -22.82
N ILE A 329 1.27 -4.30 -22.72
CA ILE A 329 0.82 -4.95 -21.49
C ILE A 329 1.82 -6.04 -21.11
N ASP A 330 2.38 -5.96 -19.91
CA ASP A 330 3.25 -6.98 -19.36
C ASP A 330 2.43 -8.12 -18.78
N GLY A 331 2.81 -9.35 -19.14
CA GLY A 331 2.12 -10.55 -18.68
C GLY A 331 3.06 -11.74 -18.53
N TRP A 332 2.57 -12.75 -17.82
CA TRP A 332 3.33 -13.97 -17.51
C TRP A 332 2.45 -15.20 -17.50
N VAL A 333 3.10 -16.34 -17.69
CA VAL A 333 2.50 -17.66 -17.57
C VAL A 333 3.41 -18.53 -16.70
N ILE A 334 2.84 -19.22 -15.71
CA ILE A 334 3.49 -20.29 -14.95
C ILE A 334 2.97 -21.60 -15.52
N GLU A 335 3.89 -22.45 -15.99
CA GLU A 335 3.55 -23.79 -16.45
C GLU A 335 3.34 -24.73 -15.27
N PRO A 336 2.42 -25.72 -15.39
CA PRO A 336 2.20 -26.68 -14.32
C PRO A 336 3.45 -27.55 -14.08
N VAL A 337 3.60 -28.04 -12.86
CA VAL A 337 4.63 -29.01 -12.51
C VAL A 337 4.53 -30.23 -13.44
N ASP A 338 5.67 -30.77 -13.86
CA ASP A 338 5.75 -31.90 -14.79
C ASP A 338 4.98 -31.67 -16.12
N TYR A 339 5.01 -30.42 -16.61
CA TYR A 339 4.38 -30.05 -17.87
C TYR A 339 4.76 -31.01 -19.00
N ASN A 340 3.75 -31.50 -19.72
CA ASN A 340 3.90 -32.36 -20.87
C ASN A 340 3.10 -31.78 -22.07
N PRO A 341 3.75 -31.43 -23.20
CA PRO A 341 3.09 -30.81 -24.35
C PRO A 341 2.03 -31.70 -25.03
N ASP A 342 2.01 -33.00 -24.73
CA ASP A 342 1.03 -33.94 -25.29
C ASP A 342 -0.25 -34.06 -24.43
N LYS A 343 -0.33 -33.34 -23.32
CA LYS A 343 -1.49 -33.29 -22.44
C LYS A 343 -2.25 -31.98 -22.54
N THR A 344 -3.49 -31.98 -22.09
CA THR A 344 -4.31 -30.77 -21.91
C THR A 344 -4.47 -30.46 -20.43
N TYR A 345 -4.51 -29.17 -20.10
CA TYR A 345 -4.50 -28.66 -18.73
C TYR A 345 -5.62 -27.65 -18.52
N PRO A 346 -6.14 -27.52 -17.31
CA PRO A 346 -6.90 -26.35 -16.89
C PRO A 346 -5.98 -25.16 -16.69
N ALA A 347 -6.55 -23.96 -16.66
CA ALA A 347 -5.81 -22.75 -16.39
C ALA A 347 -6.55 -21.80 -15.44
N ILE A 348 -5.83 -20.90 -14.79
CA ILE A 348 -6.34 -19.86 -13.92
C ILE A 348 -5.77 -18.52 -14.37
N LEU A 349 -6.66 -17.56 -14.67
CA LEU A 349 -6.32 -16.14 -14.75
C LEU A 349 -6.35 -15.57 -13.33
N ASP A 350 -5.25 -14.99 -12.88
CA ASP A 350 -5.19 -14.25 -11.62
C ASP A 350 -5.07 -12.75 -11.86
N VAL A 351 -5.90 -11.95 -11.15
CA VAL A 351 -5.96 -10.49 -11.28
C VAL A 351 -5.59 -9.83 -9.96
N HIS A 352 -4.54 -9.01 -9.97
CA HIS A 352 -4.05 -8.34 -8.77
C HIS A 352 -5.05 -7.33 -8.19
N GLY A 353 -4.83 -6.95 -6.93
CA GLY A 353 -5.55 -5.86 -6.28
C GLY A 353 -5.02 -4.47 -6.69
N GLY A 354 -5.54 -3.43 -6.09
CA GLY A 354 -5.14 -2.05 -6.33
C GLY A 354 -6.27 -1.16 -6.84
N PRO A 355 -6.37 -0.80 -8.12
CA PRO A 355 -5.66 -1.33 -9.31
C PRO A 355 -4.18 -0.95 -9.43
N LYS A 356 -3.73 0.16 -8.84
CA LYS A 356 -2.38 0.68 -8.96
C LYS A 356 -1.39 -0.16 -8.14
N THR A 357 -1.14 -1.39 -8.57
CA THR A 357 -0.07 -2.30 -8.15
C THR A 357 0.45 -3.03 -9.39
N VAL A 358 1.47 -3.86 -9.25
CA VAL A 358 1.99 -4.69 -10.35
C VAL A 358 2.26 -6.11 -9.86
N TYR A 359 2.06 -7.10 -10.74
CA TYR A 359 2.77 -8.35 -10.69
C TYR A 359 4.16 -8.20 -11.29
N GLY A 360 5.13 -8.93 -10.77
CA GLY A 360 6.50 -8.96 -11.24
C GLY A 360 7.10 -10.36 -11.18
N GLU A 361 8.41 -10.45 -11.43
CA GLU A 361 9.13 -11.71 -11.43
C GLU A 361 9.62 -12.07 -10.02
N VAL A 362 8.66 -12.23 -9.11
CA VAL A 362 8.85 -12.58 -7.69
C VAL A 362 8.04 -13.82 -7.35
N PHE A 363 8.45 -14.52 -6.29
CA PHE A 363 7.71 -15.68 -5.80
C PHE A 363 6.32 -15.27 -5.31
N PHE A 364 5.29 -16.02 -5.75
CA PHE A 364 3.93 -15.88 -5.32
C PHE A 364 3.38 -17.26 -4.95
N HIS A 365 3.17 -17.50 -3.67
CA HIS A 365 2.86 -18.84 -3.15
C HIS A 365 1.56 -19.40 -3.71
N GLU A 366 0.48 -18.61 -3.72
CA GLU A 366 -0.83 -19.05 -4.23
C GLU A 366 -0.74 -19.50 -5.69
N MET A 367 -0.02 -18.76 -6.54
CA MET A 367 0.19 -19.13 -7.95
C MET A 367 1.03 -20.40 -8.11
N GLN A 368 2.08 -20.51 -7.30
CA GLN A 368 2.93 -21.71 -7.29
C GLN A 368 2.16 -22.96 -6.79
N LEU A 369 1.27 -22.78 -5.80
CA LEU A 369 0.41 -23.87 -5.34
C LEU A 369 -0.47 -24.39 -6.49
N TRP A 370 -1.16 -23.50 -7.22
CA TRP A 370 -2.01 -23.92 -8.33
C TRP A 370 -1.22 -24.59 -9.48
N ALA A 371 -0.03 -24.07 -9.78
CA ALA A 371 0.84 -24.68 -10.77
C ALA A 371 1.31 -26.09 -10.34
N ASN A 372 1.58 -26.30 -9.05
CA ASN A 372 1.90 -27.62 -8.51
C ASN A 372 0.68 -28.56 -8.45
N GLU A 373 -0.54 -28.03 -8.42
CA GLU A 373 -1.79 -28.81 -8.57
C GLU A 373 -2.15 -29.10 -10.05
N GLY A 374 -1.29 -28.70 -10.99
CA GLY A 374 -1.42 -29.05 -12.39
C GLY A 374 -2.18 -28.03 -13.25
N TYR A 375 -2.31 -26.79 -12.81
CA TYR A 375 -2.89 -25.69 -13.59
C TYR A 375 -1.81 -24.87 -14.29
N PHE A 376 -2.08 -24.40 -15.50
CA PHE A 376 -1.45 -23.19 -15.97
C PHE A 376 -1.96 -22.01 -15.15
N VAL A 377 -1.08 -21.11 -14.72
CA VAL A 377 -1.46 -19.87 -14.07
C VAL A 377 -0.97 -18.71 -14.94
N PHE A 378 -1.82 -17.76 -15.27
CA PHE A 378 -1.43 -16.62 -16.07
C PHE A 378 -2.00 -15.32 -15.49
N PHE A 379 -1.26 -14.24 -15.66
CA PHE A 379 -1.58 -12.94 -15.10
C PHE A 379 -0.86 -11.84 -15.90
N CYS A 380 -1.41 -10.64 -15.87
CA CYS A 380 -0.79 -9.47 -16.51
C CYS A 380 -1.02 -8.21 -15.68
N ASN A 381 -0.35 -7.13 -16.05
CA ASN A 381 -0.54 -5.79 -15.50
C ASN A 381 -1.37 -4.95 -16.47
N PRO A 382 -2.71 -4.96 -16.35
CA PRO A 382 -3.58 -4.16 -17.22
C PRO A 382 -3.41 -2.67 -16.94
N ARG A 383 -3.92 -1.83 -17.84
CA ARG A 383 -4.09 -0.39 -17.55
C ARG A 383 -4.81 -0.20 -16.21
N GLY A 384 -4.41 0.82 -15.46
CA GLY A 384 -4.77 0.99 -14.05
C GLY A 384 -3.69 0.48 -13.10
N GLY A 385 -2.77 -0.38 -13.57
CA GLY A 385 -1.59 -0.83 -12.83
C GLY A 385 -0.56 0.28 -12.63
N ASP A 386 0.48 -0.04 -11.86
CA ASP A 386 1.57 0.88 -11.52
C ASP A 386 2.79 0.74 -12.44
N GLY A 387 3.84 1.51 -12.19
CA GLY A 387 5.17 1.41 -12.77
C GLY A 387 5.33 1.98 -14.19
N LYS A 388 4.24 2.41 -14.86
CA LYS A 388 4.25 3.02 -16.19
C LYS A 388 3.74 4.47 -16.19
N GLY A 389 3.76 5.13 -15.03
CA GLY A 389 3.37 6.51 -14.86
C GLY A 389 1.87 6.74 -14.68
N ASN A 390 1.50 7.97 -14.41
CA ASN A 390 0.15 8.39 -14.09
C ASN A 390 -0.87 8.14 -15.22
N GLU A 391 -0.48 8.31 -16.49
CA GLU A 391 -1.41 8.12 -17.63
C GLU A 391 -1.83 6.66 -17.79
N PHE A 392 -0.90 5.71 -17.60
CA PHE A 392 -1.20 4.28 -17.64
C PHE A 392 -2.07 3.85 -16.45
N ALA A 393 -1.82 4.42 -15.27
CA ALA A 393 -2.54 4.14 -14.03
C ALA A 393 -3.96 4.75 -14.02
N ASP A 394 -4.26 5.76 -14.87
CA ASP A 394 -5.54 6.46 -14.84
C ASP A 394 -6.63 5.80 -15.67
N ILE A 395 -7.37 4.90 -15.04
CA ILE A 395 -8.58 4.28 -15.61
C ILE A 395 -9.87 4.84 -15.00
N ARG A 396 -9.84 5.98 -14.34
CA ARG A 396 -10.98 6.54 -13.58
C ARG A 396 -12.20 6.85 -14.45
N GLY A 397 -13.35 6.94 -13.77
CA GLY A 397 -14.65 7.30 -14.37
C GLY A 397 -15.16 6.25 -15.35
N PRO A 398 -15.54 6.64 -16.58
CA PRO A 398 -16.13 5.73 -17.57
C PRO A 398 -15.17 4.65 -18.09
N ARG A 399 -13.88 4.78 -17.84
CA ARG A 399 -12.85 3.81 -18.26
C ARG A 399 -12.71 2.63 -17.30
N TYR A 400 -13.14 2.80 -16.03
CA TYR A 400 -13.02 1.79 -14.98
C TYR A 400 -13.90 0.56 -15.29
N GLY A 401 -13.30 -0.62 -15.34
CA GLY A 401 -13.95 -1.86 -15.76
C GLY A 401 -14.14 -1.97 -17.29
N VAL A 402 -13.49 -1.11 -18.08
CA VAL A 402 -13.54 -1.15 -19.56
C VAL A 402 -12.17 -1.38 -20.14
N LEU A 403 -11.22 -0.47 -19.92
CA LEU A 403 -9.86 -0.61 -20.49
C LEU A 403 -9.14 -1.82 -19.87
N ASP A 404 -9.15 -1.89 -18.57
CA ASP A 404 -8.59 -2.96 -17.76
C ASP A 404 -9.21 -4.34 -18.07
N TYR A 405 -10.55 -4.37 -18.22
CA TYR A 405 -11.25 -5.58 -18.66
C TYR A 405 -10.80 -6.03 -20.06
N ASN A 406 -10.70 -5.11 -21.03
CA ASN A 406 -10.26 -5.42 -22.39
C ASN A 406 -8.84 -5.98 -22.39
N ASP A 407 -7.91 -5.36 -21.65
CA ASP A 407 -6.52 -5.83 -21.54
C ASP A 407 -6.44 -7.27 -21.03
N LEU A 408 -7.22 -7.59 -19.98
CA LEU A 408 -7.28 -8.94 -19.40
C LEU A 408 -7.90 -9.97 -20.38
N MET A 409 -8.93 -9.58 -21.14
CA MET A 409 -9.57 -10.46 -22.12
C MET A 409 -8.66 -10.72 -23.32
N GLU A 410 -7.98 -9.70 -23.84
CA GLU A 410 -7.01 -9.84 -24.93
C GLU A 410 -5.80 -10.66 -24.48
N PHE A 411 -5.29 -10.44 -23.27
CA PHE A 411 -4.21 -11.27 -22.70
C PHE A 411 -4.62 -12.74 -22.61
N THR A 412 -5.86 -13.01 -22.21
CA THR A 412 -6.37 -14.39 -22.18
C THR A 412 -6.36 -15.01 -23.58
N ASP A 413 -6.70 -14.25 -24.63
CA ASP A 413 -6.61 -14.73 -26.02
C ASP A 413 -5.17 -15.03 -26.44
N VAL A 414 -4.23 -14.16 -26.08
CA VAL A 414 -2.81 -14.33 -26.34
C VAL A 414 -2.27 -15.59 -25.67
N VAL A 415 -2.62 -15.84 -24.42
CA VAL A 415 -2.22 -17.04 -23.67
C VAL A 415 -2.77 -18.30 -24.31
N LEU A 416 -4.07 -18.35 -24.63
CA LEU A 416 -4.68 -19.52 -25.27
C LEU A 416 -4.13 -19.80 -26.66
N ALA A 417 -3.78 -18.76 -27.41
CA ALA A 417 -3.12 -18.92 -28.72
C ALA A 417 -1.69 -19.46 -28.59
N LYS A 418 -0.96 -19.02 -27.54
CA LYS A 418 0.44 -19.42 -27.29
C LYS A 418 0.54 -20.84 -26.71
N TYR A 419 -0.41 -21.23 -25.88
CA TYR A 419 -0.42 -22.49 -25.15
C TYR A 419 -1.67 -23.33 -25.53
N PRO A 420 -1.64 -24.02 -26.71
CA PRO A 420 -2.78 -24.85 -27.16
C PRO A 420 -3.06 -26.07 -26.26
N GLN A 421 -2.20 -26.32 -25.29
CA GLN A 421 -2.40 -27.32 -24.24
C GLN A 421 -3.39 -26.88 -23.16
N ILE A 422 -3.72 -25.61 -23.08
CA ILE A 422 -4.78 -25.11 -22.19
C ILE A 422 -6.13 -25.46 -22.83
N ASP A 423 -6.97 -26.18 -22.09
CA ASP A 423 -8.36 -26.41 -22.48
C ASP A 423 -9.16 -25.12 -22.26
N PRO A 424 -9.62 -24.43 -23.32
CA PRO A 424 -10.34 -23.17 -23.19
C PRO A 424 -11.68 -23.29 -22.44
N THR A 425 -12.21 -24.50 -22.31
CA THR A 425 -13.45 -24.78 -21.53
C THR A 425 -13.19 -24.99 -20.05
N ARG A 426 -11.91 -25.02 -19.64
CA ARG A 426 -11.47 -25.25 -18.26
C ARG A 426 -10.58 -24.11 -17.74
N VAL A 427 -10.86 -22.89 -18.16
CA VAL A 427 -10.18 -21.69 -17.67
C VAL A 427 -11.00 -21.10 -16.51
N GLY A 428 -10.42 -21.04 -15.33
CA GLY A 428 -10.94 -20.33 -14.18
C GLY A 428 -10.38 -18.91 -14.08
N MET A 429 -10.97 -18.10 -13.21
CA MET A 429 -10.46 -16.76 -12.90
C MET A 429 -10.60 -16.48 -11.41
N THR A 430 -9.62 -15.78 -10.87
CA THR A 430 -9.64 -15.30 -9.47
C THR A 430 -9.01 -13.93 -9.34
N GLY A 431 -9.22 -13.30 -8.20
CA GLY A 431 -8.60 -12.04 -7.82
C GLY A 431 -9.19 -11.48 -6.54
N GLY A 432 -8.40 -10.67 -5.85
CA GLY A 432 -8.80 -10.06 -4.59
C GLY A 432 -8.88 -8.52 -4.68
N SER A 433 -9.74 -7.90 -3.83
CA SER A 433 -9.91 -6.45 -3.79
C SER A 433 -10.36 -5.90 -5.16
N TYR A 434 -9.56 -5.06 -5.83
CA TYR A 434 -9.83 -4.68 -7.22
C TYR A 434 -9.92 -5.91 -8.14
N GLY A 435 -9.04 -6.93 -7.98
CA GLY A 435 -9.17 -8.19 -8.71
C GLY A 435 -10.49 -8.91 -8.41
N GLY A 436 -11.03 -8.79 -7.20
CA GLY A 436 -12.35 -9.27 -6.82
C GLY A 436 -13.48 -8.44 -7.47
N PHE A 437 -13.32 -7.12 -7.60
CA PHE A 437 -14.19 -6.30 -8.45
C PHE A 437 -14.19 -6.83 -9.88
N MET A 438 -13.02 -7.06 -10.46
CA MET A 438 -12.89 -7.57 -11.83
C MET A 438 -13.50 -8.97 -11.98
N ALA A 439 -13.36 -9.84 -10.97
CA ALA A 439 -14.04 -11.14 -10.93
C ALA A 439 -15.55 -11.00 -11.01
N ASN A 440 -16.14 -10.14 -10.17
CA ASN A 440 -17.57 -9.83 -10.20
C ASN A 440 -18.00 -9.15 -11.50
N TRP A 441 -17.14 -8.30 -12.08
CA TRP A 441 -17.41 -7.63 -13.35
C TRP A 441 -17.47 -8.63 -14.50
N MET A 442 -16.47 -9.52 -14.59
CA MET A 442 -16.38 -10.53 -15.65
C MET A 442 -17.58 -11.46 -15.68
N VAL A 443 -18.07 -11.97 -14.54
CA VAL A 443 -19.21 -12.89 -14.52
C VAL A 443 -20.50 -12.26 -15.03
N GLY A 444 -20.62 -10.93 -15.01
CA GLY A 444 -21.74 -10.19 -15.58
C GLY A 444 -21.56 -9.80 -17.06
N HIS A 445 -20.35 -9.97 -17.64
CA HIS A 445 -20.02 -9.48 -18.98
C HIS A 445 -19.55 -10.56 -19.94
N THR A 446 -19.15 -11.74 -19.46
CA THR A 446 -18.70 -12.86 -20.29
C THR A 446 -19.01 -14.22 -19.65
N ASP A 447 -19.31 -15.21 -20.50
CA ASP A 447 -19.47 -16.63 -20.09
C ASP A 447 -18.19 -17.43 -20.36
N ARG A 448 -17.03 -16.77 -20.55
CA ARG A 448 -15.78 -17.39 -20.97
C ARG A 448 -15.16 -18.32 -19.93
N PHE A 449 -15.30 -17.97 -18.65
CA PHE A 449 -14.67 -18.69 -17.55
C PHE A 449 -15.55 -19.82 -17.03
N ALA A 450 -14.94 -21.01 -16.82
CA ALA A 450 -15.64 -22.20 -16.32
C ALA A 450 -16.09 -22.03 -14.85
N ALA A 451 -15.33 -21.30 -14.06
CA ALA A 451 -15.62 -20.96 -12.67
C ALA A 451 -14.84 -19.71 -12.27
N VAL A 452 -15.35 -18.97 -11.30
CA VAL A 452 -14.71 -17.74 -10.76
C VAL A 452 -14.64 -17.80 -9.25
N ALA A 453 -13.49 -17.40 -8.66
CA ALA A 453 -13.35 -17.17 -7.23
C ALA A 453 -13.16 -15.66 -6.98
N SER A 454 -14.18 -15.02 -6.42
CA SER A 454 -14.18 -13.61 -6.06
C SER A 454 -13.76 -13.44 -4.62
N GLN A 455 -12.57 -12.84 -4.40
CA GLN A 455 -11.97 -12.72 -3.07
C GLN A 455 -12.07 -11.29 -2.57
N ARG A 456 -12.50 -11.08 -1.28
CA ARG A 456 -12.57 -9.74 -0.67
C ARG A 456 -12.98 -8.67 -1.69
N SER A 457 -14.17 -8.80 -2.21
CA SER A 457 -14.54 -8.19 -3.48
C SER A 457 -15.39 -6.93 -3.34
N ILE A 458 -15.54 -6.23 -4.46
CA ILE A 458 -16.39 -5.06 -4.62
C ILE A 458 -17.51 -5.42 -5.59
N SER A 459 -18.74 -5.15 -5.24
CA SER A 459 -19.90 -5.38 -6.12
C SER A 459 -20.74 -4.14 -6.38
N ASN A 460 -20.75 -3.18 -5.45
CA ASN A 460 -21.63 -2.03 -5.49
C ASN A 460 -20.90 -0.76 -5.02
N PHE A 461 -20.56 0.14 -5.93
CA PHE A 461 -19.84 1.37 -5.59
C PHE A 461 -20.63 2.32 -4.69
N ILE A 462 -21.96 2.27 -4.70
CA ILE A 462 -22.78 3.09 -3.80
C ILE A 462 -22.60 2.62 -2.36
N SER A 463 -22.75 1.31 -2.10
CA SER A 463 -22.54 0.77 -0.74
C SER A 463 -21.10 0.93 -0.29
N LYS A 464 -20.13 0.61 -1.17
CA LYS A 464 -18.70 0.74 -0.84
C LYS A 464 -18.33 2.17 -0.47
N CYS A 465 -18.83 3.18 -1.18
CA CYS A 465 -18.61 4.58 -0.89
C CYS A 465 -19.03 4.96 0.54
N LEU A 466 -20.13 4.40 1.03
CA LEU A 466 -20.76 4.81 2.28
C LEU A 466 -20.48 3.90 3.48
N THR A 467 -19.76 2.78 3.27
CA THR A 467 -19.55 1.78 4.32
C THR A 467 -18.09 1.42 4.56
N THR A 468 -17.14 1.87 3.74
CA THR A 468 -15.75 1.46 3.87
C THR A 468 -14.84 2.58 4.35
N ASP A 469 -13.69 2.21 4.89
CA ASP A 469 -12.70 3.13 5.45
C ASP A 469 -12.13 4.14 4.44
N ILE A 470 -12.11 3.80 3.15
CA ILE A 470 -11.64 4.69 2.06
C ILE A 470 -12.75 5.10 1.09
N GLY A 471 -13.98 4.65 1.30
CA GLY A 471 -15.07 4.82 0.34
C GLY A 471 -15.38 6.27 0.03
N TYR A 472 -15.40 7.11 1.04
CA TYR A 472 -15.80 8.51 0.97
C TYR A 472 -14.85 9.41 0.15
N TYR A 473 -13.62 8.98 -0.12
CA TYR A 473 -12.68 9.72 -0.97
C TYR A 473 -12.17 8.89 -2.15
N HIS A 474 -11.65 7.66 -1.92
CA HIS A 474 -11.03 6.85 -2.96
C HIS A 474 -12.04 6.41 -4.02
N ASN A 475 -13.22 5.93 -3.60
CA ASN A 475 -14.21 5.45 -4.57
C ASN A 475 -14.82 6.59 -5.38
N LEU A 476 -15.04 7.76 -4.76
CA LEU A 476 -15.50 8.94 -5.48
C LEU A 476 -14.48 9.33 -6.56
N SER A 477 -13.19 9.26 -6.24
CA SER A 477 -12.11 9.48 -7.21
C SER A 477 -12.09 8.41 -8.31
N ALA A 478 -12.20 7.12 -7.96
CA ALA A 478 -12.08 6.02 -8.91
C ALA A 478 -13.21 6.03 -9.96
N VAL A 479 -14.46 6.24 -9.57
CA VAL A 479 -15.60 6.28 -10.50
C VAL A 479 -15.97 7.70 -10.97
N GLN A 480 -15.33 8.74 -10.46
CA GLN A 480 -15.60 10.15 -10.73
C GLN A 480 -17.10 10.50 -10.60
N SER A 481 -17.72 9.97 -9.58
CA SER A 481 -19.18 10.04 -9.38
C SER A 481 -19.51 9.91 -7.89
N ASP A 482 -20.66 10.41 -7.50
CA ASP A 482 -21.16 10.29 -6.13
C ASP A 482 -22.65 9.87 -6.09
N PRO A 483 -23.13 9.33 -4.94
CA PRO A 483 -24.47 8.78 -4.83
C PRO A 483 -25.61 9.79 -5.02
N TRP A 484 -25.35 11.08 -4.90
CA TRP A 484 -26.38 12.13 -4.93
C TRP A 484 -26.48 12.85 -6.27
N ASN A 485 -25.31 13.12 -6.90
CA ASN A 485 -25.26 13.89 -8.14
C ASN A 485 -25.33 13.00 -9.40
N SER A 486 -24.77 11.80 -9.35
CA SER A 486 -24.69 10.89 -10.50
C SER A 486 -24.77 9.39 -10.09
N PRO A 487 -25.81 8.97 -9.37
CA PRO A 487 -25.94 7.58 -8.89
C PRO A 487 -26.00 6.55 -10.03
N GLU A 488 -26.50 6.91 -11.21
CA GLU A 488 -26.53 6.04 -12.38
C GLU A 488 -25.13 5.67 -12.86
N GLU A 489 -24.15 6.59 -12.80
CA GLU A 489 -22.77 6.30 -13.19
C GLU A 489 -22.12 5.34 -12.19
N MET A 490 -22.34 5.51 -10.89
CA MET A 490 -21.90 4.56 -9.88
C MET A 490 -22.52 3.18 -10.10
N TRP A 491 -23.83 3.12 -10.38
CA TRP A 491 -24.53 1.89 -10.66
C TRP A 491 -24.03 1.23 -11.95
N ASN A 492 -23.73 2.01 -13.01
CA ASN A 492 -23.15 1.51 -14.25
C ASN A 492 -21.78 0.86 -14.07
N ARG A 493 -20.99 1.28 -13.08
CA ARG A 493 -19.69 0.70 -12.73
C ARG A 493 -19.78 -0.42 -11.69
N SER A 494 -20.96 -0.63 -11.10
CA SER A 494 -21.17 -1.65 -10.08
C SER A 494 -21.43 -3.02 -10.73
N PRO A 495 -20.59 -4.05 -10.47
CA PRO A 495 -20.81 -5.41 -10.95
C PRO A 495 -22.21 -5.95 -10.64
N LEU A 496 -22.75 -5.60 -9.48
CA LEU A 496 -24.07 -6.01 -9.01
C LEU A 496 -25.19 -5.70 -10.02
N LYS A 497 -25.07 -4.62 -10.78
CA LYS A 497 -26.01 -4.26 -11.85
C LYS A 497 -26.20 -5.35 -12.89
N TYR A 498 -25.18 -6.15 -13.13
CA TYR A 498 -25.10 -7.14 -14.20
C TYR A 498 -25.23 -8.59 -13.68
N ALA A 499 -25.54 -8.76 -12.41
CA ALA A 499 -25.66 -10.07 -11.77
C ALA A 499 -26.71 -10.98 -12.42
N ASP A 500 -27.77 -10.38 -13.00
CA ASP A 500 -28.84 -11.08 -13.73
C ASP A 500 -28.37 -11.77 -15.02
N LYS A 501 -27.19 -11.41 -15.53
CA LYS A 501 -26.59 -12.00 -16.74
C LYS A 501 -25.63 -13.13 -16.43
N CYS A 502 -25.22 -13.29 -15.17
CA CYS A 502 -24.24 -14.29 -14.76
C CYS A 502 -24.78 -15.71 -14.93
N LYS A 503 -23.90 -16.60 -15.46
CA LYS A 503 -24.13 -18.05 -15.56
C LYS A 503 -22.98 -18.85 -14.97
N THR A 504 -21.86 -18.19 -14.73
CA THR A 504 -20.62 -18.81 -14.28
C THR A 504 -20.71 -19.14 -12.79
N PRO A 505 -20.46 -20.39 -12.38
CA PRO A 505 -20.33 -20.77 -10.97
C PRO A 505 -19.29 -19.88 -10.27
N THR A 506 -19.70 -19.23 -9.18
CA THR A 506 -18.86 -18.24 -8.50
C THR A 506 -18.73 -18.55 -7.01
N LEU A 507 -17.49 -18.68 -6.55
CA LEU A 507 -17.12 -18.79 -5.14
C LEU A 507 -16.81 -17.40 -4.59
N PHE A 508 -17.32 -17.08 -3.39
CA PHE A 508 -16.95 -15.89 -2.64
C PHE A 508 -16.08 -16.25 -1.45
N ILE A 509 -14.95 -15.54 -1.30
CA ILE A 509 -14.04 -15.65 -0.14
C ILE A 509 -13.95 -14.27 0.49
N GLN A 510 -14.45 -14.13 1.73
CA GLN A 510 -14.60 -12.84 2.40
C GLN A 510 -14.35 -12.98 3.90
N SER A 511 -13.68 -11.98 4.48
CA SER A 511 -13.52 -11.84 5.92
C SER A 511 -14.58 -10.88 6.48
N ASP A 512 -15.03 -11.12 7.69
CA ASP A 512 -16.04 -10.32 8.39
C ASP A 512 -15.47 -9.02 8.99
N GLU A 513 -14.16 -8.96 9.21
CA GLU A 513 -13.44 -7.75 9.68
C GLU A 513 -12.68 -7.04 8.55
N ASP A 514 -13.07 -7.24 7.30
CA ASP A 514 -12.54 -6.48 6.16
C ASP A 514 -13.30 -5.16 6.01
N TYR A 515 -12.76 -4.09 6.54
CA TYR A 515 -13.34 -2.75 6.45
C TYR A 515 -13.00 -2.00 5.16
N ARG A 516 -12.18 -2.60 4.27
CA ARG A 516 -11.78 -2.07 2.96
C ARG A 516 -12.66 -2.57 1.83
N CYS A 517 -12.89 -3.88 1.81
CA CYS A 517 -13.84 -4.54 0.92
C CYS A 517 -14.92 -5.18 1.81
N TRP A 518 -15.88 -4.34 2.25
CA TRP A 518 -16.81 -4.70 3.29
C TRP A 518 -17.64 -5.94 2.95
N MET A 519 -17.85 -6.82 3.90
CA MET A 519 -18.56 -8.10 3.75
C MET A 519 -19.91 -7.95 3.04
N ALA A 520 -20.61 -6.84 3.24
CA ALA A 520 -21.90 -6.59 2.59
C ALA A 520 -21.80 -6.55 1.05
N ASP A 521 -20.67 -6.13 0.47
CA ASP A 521 -20.47 -6.13 -0.97
C ASP A 521 -20.45 -7.57 -1.53
N ALA A 522 -19.70 -8.47 -0.89
CA ALA A 522 -19.71 -9.89 -1.28
C ALA A 522 -21.09 -10.54 -1.09
N LEU A 523 -21.76 -10.24 0.02
CA LEU A 523 -23.10 -10.77 0.31
C LEU A 523 -24.17 -10.27 -0.68
N GLN A 524 -24.10 -9.00 -1.12
CA GLN A 524 -25.01 -8.47 -2.15
C GLN A 524 -24.86 -9.26 -3.45
N MET A 525 -23.63 -9.46 -3.93
CA MET A 525 -23.37 -10.21 -5.18
C MET A 525 -23.77 -11.67 -5.04
N PHE A 526 -23.36 -12.34 -3.95
CA PHE A 526 -23.77 -13.72 -3.67
C PHE A 526 -25.30 -13.88 -3.69
N THR A 527 -26.02 -13.00 -2.99
CA THR A 527 -27.48 -13.05 -2.92
C THR A 527 -28.10 -12.85 -4.30
N ALA A 528 -27.62 -11.88 -5.07
CA ALA A 528 -28.10 -11.63 -6.43
C ALA A 528 -27.91 -12.85 -7.34
N LEU A 529 -26.71 -13.45 -7.34
CA LEU A 529 -26.43 -14.66 -8.12
C LEU A 529 -27.36 -15.82 -7.70
N ARG A 530 -27.53 -16.04 -6.39
CA ARG A 530 -28.47 -17.08 -5.91
C ARG A 530 -29.90 -16.84 -6.34
N MET A 531 -30.39 -15.59 -6.38
CA MET A 531 -31.71 -15.23 -6.88
C MET A 531 -31.88 -15.54 -8.37
N HIS A 532 -30.78 -15.50 -9.15
CA HIS A 532 -30.76 -15.81 -10.58
C HIS A 532 -30.38 -17.26 -10.90
N GLY A 533 -30.18 -18.10 -9.88
CA GLY A 533 -29.97 -19.55 -10.04
C GLY A 533 -28.53 -19.97 -10.25
N VAL A 534 -27.56 -19.09 -9.95
CA VAL A 534 -26.12 -19.38 -10.02
C VAL A 534 -25.60 -19.78 -8.65
#